data_69da1d3c90835d1e7c413ca2782ba8d2
#
_entry.id   69da1d3c90835d1e7c413ca2782ba8d2
#
_cell.length_a   1.000
_cell.length_b   1.000
_cell.length_c   1.000
_cell.angle_alpha   90.00
_cell.angle_beta   90.00
_cell.angle_gamma   90.00
#
_symmetry.space_group_name_H-M   'P 1'
#
loop_
_entity.id
_entity.type
_entity.pdbx_description
1 polymer ?
#
loop_
_entity_poly.entity_id
_entity_poly.type
_entity_poly.pdbx_seq_one_letter_code
_entity_poly.pdbx_strand_id
1 'polypeptide(L)'
;MSGLQTIINSAQDIDISRASMVATSVSRSGRLLTAARNWVKPWKFTVSAKPYWHYDSDTRAMIEEILTLDRHTEKTIYLGANAGSAWTIAYQGAGVFGATGFTFNTASAGTNLVLNLGTANAALPTGTVLFRAGDIVQAAGDRYPYAVTATVLKPATGTTVTVVTNRGLITSATAGTQMVAGVNCSWVVKVSKLPTTRLLPGRLVEFTSEFELVESVI
;
A
#
# COMPACT_ATOMS: atom_id res chain seq x y z
N MET A 1 7.65 -8.84 15.49
CA MET A 1 7.29 -7.71 14.57
C MET A 1 8.61 -7.18 14.05
N SER A 2 8.75 -6.83 12.77
CA SER A 2 10.03 -6.29 12.27
C SER A 2 10.26 -4.88 12.81
N GLY A 3 11.54 -4.49 12.97
CA GLY A 3 11.89 -3.14 13.45
C GLY A 3 11.31 -2.04 12.58
N LEU A 4 11.28 -2.23 11.25
CA LEU A 4 10.65 -1.31 10.31
C LEU A 4 9.15 -1.14 10.59
N GLN A 5 8.41 -2.25 10.84
CA GLN A 5 6.99 -2.18 11.17
C GLN A 5 6.74 -1.46 12.51
N THR A 6 7.63 -1.64 13.49
CA THR A 6 7.56 -0.93 14.78
C THR A 6 7.70 0.58 14.59
N ILE A 7 8.61 1.02 13.70
CA ILE A 7 8.74 2.44 13.37
C ILE A 7 7.47 2.97 12.67
N ILE A 8 6.95 2.23 11.69
CA ILE A 8 5.72 2.62 10.99
C ILE A 8 4.54 2.75 11.96
N ASN A 9 4.37 1.79 12.88
CA ASN A 9 3.28 1.81 13.86
C ASN A 9 3.30 3.02 14.78
N SER A 10 4.49 3.54 15.07
CA SER A 10 4.71 4.68 15.96
C SER A 10 5.16 5.95 15.22
N ALA A 11 5.13 5.95 13.89
CA ALA A 11 5.52 7.10 13.11
C ALA A 11 4.66 8.32 13.45
N GLN A 12 5.30 9.47 13.48
CA GLN A 12 4.64 10.75 13.70
C GLN A 12 3.87 11.18 12.46
N ASP A 13 4.45 10.90 11.30
CA ASP A 13 3.86 11.22 10.01
C ASP A 13 4.24 10.18 8.95
N ILE A 14 3.33 9.94 8.01
CA ILE A 14 3.55 9.03 6.86
C ILE A 14 2.98 9.69 5.62
N ASP A 15 3.86 10.17 4.77
CA ASP A 15 3.50 10.63 3.43
C ASP A 15 3.38 9.47 2.46
N ILE A 16 2.26 9.42 1.75
CA ILE A 16 1.97 8.40 0.74
C ILE A 16 1.89 9.05 -0.63
N SER A 17 2.77 8.69 -1.52
CA SER A 17 2.77 9.18 -2.89
C SER A 17 2.76 8.04 -3.91
N ARG A 18 2.31 8.35 -5.12
CA ARG A 18 2.27 7.42 -6.25
C ARG A 18 3.14 8.00 -7.34
N ALA A 19 4.36 7.50 -7.45
CA ALA A 19 5.30 7.96 -8.45
C ALA A 19 4.98 7.35 -9.82
N SER A 20 4.94 8.16 -10.87
CA SER A 20 5.06 7.65 -12.22
C SER A 20 6.54 7.41 -12.51
N MET A 21 6.90 6.22 -12.99
CA MET A 21 8.28 5.95 -13.44
C MET A 21 8.46 6.58 -14.81
N VAL A 22 9.06 7.77 -14.85
CA VAL A 22 9.40 8.48 -16.06
C VAL A 22 10.93 8.55 -16.15
N ALA A 23 11.50 7.92 -17.16
CA ALA A 23 12.91 8.09 -17.50
C ALA A 23 13.01 9.12 -18.63
N THR A 24 13.78 10.15 -18.42
CA THR A 24 14.10 11.15 -19.45
C THR A 24 15.57 11.02 -19.84
N SER A 25 15.85 10.98 -21.14
CA SER A 25 17.20 11.06 -21.67
C SER A 25 17.24 12.09 -22.78
N VAL A 26 18.36 12.82 -22.88
CA VAL A 26 18.59 13.75 -23.97
C VAL A 26 19.52 13.06 -24.96
N SER A 27 19.08 12.93 -26.22
CA SER A 27 19.90 12.38 -27.30
C SER A 27 21.03 13.35 -27.66
N ARG A 28 22.08 12.88 -28.34
CA ARG A 28 23.19 13.74 -28.85
C ARG A 28 22.70 14.90 -29.73
N SER A 29 21.53 14.76 -30.35
CA SER A 29 20.90 15.83 -31.16
C SER A 29 20.05 16.80 -30.34
N GLY A 30 20.12 16.76 -29.01
CA GLY A 30 19.29 17.61 -28.11
C GLY A 30 17.82 17.20 -28.02
N ARG A 31 17.44 16.07 -28.58
CA ARG A 31 16.05 15.59 -28.53
C ARG A 31 15.76 14.95 -27.18
N LEU A 32 14.74 15.45 -26.49
CA LEU A 32 14.26 14.85 -25.26
C LEU A 32 13.52 13.54 -25.57
N LEU A 33 14.03 12.43 -25.08
CA LEU A 33 13.39 11.13 -25.12
C LEU A 33 12.78 10.84 -23.76
N THR A 34 11.47 10.62 -23.72
CA THR A 34 10.75 10.31 -22.49
C THR A 34 10.21 8.88 -22.60
N ALA A 35 10.66 8.03 -21.71
CA ALA A 35 10.08 6.69 -21.54
C ALA A 35 9.27 6.68 -20.24
N ALA A 36 7.97 6.51 -20.35
CA ALA A 36 7.09 6.39 -19.20
C ALA A 36 6.51 4.97 -19.10
N ARG A 37 6.71 4.30 -17.98
CA ARG A 37 5.98 3.08 -17.63
C ARG A 37 4.70 3.46 -16.88
N ASN A 38 3.69 3.95 -17.61
CA ASN A 38 2.45 4.45 -17.03
C ASN A 38 1.58 3.37 -16.36
N TRP A 39 1.79 2.10 -16.69
CA TRP A 39 1.04 0.99 -16.10
C TRP A 39 1.58 0.57 -14.73
N VAL A 40 2.84 0.87 -14.44
CA VAL A 40 3.47 0.64 -13.14
C VAL A 40 3.61 1.98 -12.42
N LYS A 41 2.84 2.18 -11.37
CA LYS A 41 2.91 3.36 -10.50
C LYS A 41 3.21 2.88 -9.09
N PRO A 42 4.49 2.63 -8.74
CA PRO A 42 4.84 2.15 -7.41
C PRO A 42 4.44 3.18 -6.36
N TRP A 43 4.03 2.69 -5.22
CA TRP A 43 3.81 3.51 -4.04
C TRP A 43 5.15 3.89 -3.44
N LYS A 44 5.25 5.14 -3.04
CA LYS A 44 6.38 5.66 -2.26
C LYS A 44 5.86 6.14 -0.92
N PHE A 45 6.55 5.77 0.15
CA PHE A 45 6.24 6.16 1.51
C PHE A 45 7.42 6.91 2.09
N THR A 46 7.16 8.07 2.68
CA THR A 46 8.12 8.81 3.48
C THR A 46 7.64 8.75 4.92
N VAL A 47 8.42 8.15 5.79
CA VAL A 47 8.03 7.85 7.18
C VAL A 47 8.90 8.65 8.13
N SER A 48 8.29 9.57 8.87
CA SER A 48 8.93 10.32 9.94
C SER A 48 8.75 9.54 11.25
N ALA A 49 9.84 8.99 11.77
CA ALA A 49 9.81 8.28 13.04
C ALA A 49 9.42 9.23 14.19
N LYS A 50 8.91 8.70 15.28
CA LYS A 50 8.74 9.50 16.49
C LYS A 50 10.08 10.12 16.92
N PRO A 51 10.07 11.34 17.50
CA PRO A 51 11.30 12.11 17.72
C PRO A 51 12.33 11.40 18.57
N TYR A 52 11.89 10.70 19.63
CA TYR A 52 12.81 10.08 20.58
C TYR A 52 12.36 8.67 20.96
N TRP A 53 13.35 7.79 21.07
CA TRP A 53 13.21 6.43 21.56
C TRP A 53 14.09 6.23 22.78
N HIS A 54 13.60 5.54 23.80
CA HIS A 54 14.46 5.11 24.90
C HIS A 54 15.37 3.97 24.43
N TYR A 55 16.66 4.11 24.70
CA TYR A 55 17.66 3.10 24.36
C TYR A 55 17.63 1.98 25.40
N ASP A 56 16.65 1.12 25.29
CA ASP A 56 16.47 -0.13 26.04
C ASP A 56 16.83 -1.33 25.15
N SER A 57 16.65 -2.54 25.66
CA SER A 57 16.97 -3.78 24.94
C SER A 57 16.19 -3.90 23.62
N ASP A 58 14.91 -3.54 23.63
CA ASP A 58 14.01 -3.71 22.48
C ASP A 58 14.31 -2.67 21.39
N THR A 59 14.53 -1.43 21.78
CA THR A 59 14.93 -0.35 20.87
C THR A 59 16.31 -0.62 20.28
N ARG A 60 17.24 -1.14 21.04
CA ARG A 60 18.55 -1.53 20.55
C ARG A 60 18.45 -2.62 19.49
N ALA A 61 17.68 -3.68 19.76
CA ALA A 61 17.47 -4.75 18.78
C ALA A 61 16.81 -4.24 17.50
N MET A 62 15.82 -3.34 17.62
CA MET A 62 15.17 -2.68 16.50
C MET A 62 16.16 -1.86 15.67
N ILE A 63 17.01 -1.06 16.30
CA ILE A 63 18.01 -0.24 15.60
C ILE A 63 19.02 -1.13 14.87
N GLU A 64 19.52 -2.17 15.49
CA GLU A 64 20.45 -3.11 14.86
C GLU A 64 19.80 -3.82 13.65
N GLU A 65 18.52 -4.23 13.76
CA GLU A 65 17.78 -4.77 12.63
C GLU A 65 17.70 -3.76 11.48
N ILE A 66 17.45 -2.49 11.78
CA ILE A 66 17.36 -1.44 10.76
C ILE A 66 18.71 -1.14 10.12
N LEU A 67 19.77 -1.04 10.91
CA LEU A 67 21.13 -0.76 10.42
C LEU A 67 21.68 -1.90 9.55
N THR A 68 21.30 -3.14 9.87
CA THR A 68 21.66 -4.33 9.09
C THR A 68 20.70 -4.60 7.91
N LEU A 69 19.67 -3.77 7.75
CA LEU A 69 18.69 -3.93 6.70
C LEU A 69 19.35 -3.75 5.31
N ASP A 70 19.43 -4.84 4.56
CA ASP A 70 19.82 -4.77 3.17
C ASP A 70 18.73 -4.05 2.37
N ARG A 71 19.10 -2.98 1.66
CA ARG A 71 18.19 -2.19 0.82
C ARG A 71 17.57 -3.00 -0.32
N HIS A 72 18.15 -4.13 -0.68
CA HIS A 72 17.61 -5.04 -1.69
C HIS A 72 16.56 -5.99 -1.13
N THR A 73 16.56 -6.22 0.19
CA THR A 73 15.63 -7.14 0.83
C THR A 73 14.24 -6.52 0.93
N GLU A 74 13.25 -7.26 0.44
CA GLU A 74 11.85 -6.87 0.52
C GLU A 74 11.31 -7.02 1.94
N LYS A 75 10.50 -6.06 2.34
CA LYS A 75 9.78 -6.07 3.62
C LYS A 75 8.30 -5.83 3.39
N THR A 76 7.46 -6.55 4.10
CA THR A 76 6.02 -6.30 4.10
C THR A 76 5.69 -5.30 5.20
N ILE A 77 4.94 -4.27 4.85
CA ILE A 77 4.46 -3.23 5.76
C ILE A 77 2.94 -3.13 5.75
N TYR A 78 2.37 -2.77 6.90
CA TYR A 78 0.95 -2.53 7.12
C TYR A 78 0.77 -1.11 7.69
N LEU A 79 0.12 -0.24 6.94
CA LEU A 79 -0.13 1.14 7.39
C LEU A 79 -1.30 1.22 8.38
N GLY A 80 -2.25 0.29 8.30
CA GLY A 80 -3.40 0.23 9.18
C GLY A 80 -3.06 0.01 10.65
N ALA A 81 -1.85 -0.43 10.96
CA ALA A 81 -1.37 -0.58 12.33
C ALA A 81 -0.93 0.73 12.99
N ASN A 82 -0.77 1.82 12.23
CA ASN A 82 -0.50 3.15 12.75
C ASN A 82 -1.83 3.88 13.02
N ALA A 83 -2.17 4.09 14.29
CA ALA A 83 -3.41 4.74 14.70
C ALA A 83 -3.57 6.18 14.16
N GLY A 84 -2.46 6.89 13.96
CA GLY A 84 -2.44 8.26 13.45
C GLY A 84 -2.75 8.38 11.95
N SER A 85 -2.40 7.37 11.17
CA SER A 85 -2.54 7.38 9.70
C SER A 85 -3.53 6.35 9.14
N ALA A 86 -4.01 5.41 9.95
CA ALA A 86 -4.94 4.36 9.51
C ALA A 86 -6.21 4.91 8.83
N TRP A 87 -6.68 6.07 9.25
CA TRP A 87 -7.86 6.72 8.68
C TRP A 87 -7.67 7.09 7.19
N THR A 88 -6.44 7.36 6.75
CA THR A 88 -6.14 7.77 5.36
C THR A 88 -6.37 6.65 4.36
N ILE A 89 -6.29 5.41 4.83
CA ILE A 89 -6.48 4.20 4.02
C ILE A 89 -7.72 3.42 4.43
N ALA A 90 -8.49 3.91 5.42
CA ALA A 90 -9.70 3.25 5.88
C ALA A 90 -10.70 3.10 4.75
N TYR A 91 -11.28 1.89 4.63
CA TYR A 91 -12.32 1.62 3.66
C TYR A 91 -13.58 2.44 3.93
N GLN A 92 -14.14 3.09 2.92
CA GLN A 92 -15.24 4.05 3.03
C GLN A 92 -16.56 3.57 2.42
N GLY A 93 -16.58 2.38 1.83
CA GLY A 93 -17.77 1.78 1.25
C GLY A 93 -18.59 1.00 2.29
N ALA A 94 -19.72 0.46 1.82
CA ALA A 94 -20.60 -0.42 2.61
C ALA A 94 -20.43 -1.91 2.27
N GLY A 95 -19.47 -2.26 1.41
CA GLY A 95 -19.22 -3.64 1.03
C GLY A 95 -18.60 -4.46 2.17
N VAL A 96 -18.89 -5.73 2.19
CA VAL A 96 -18.38 -6.69 3.18
C VAL A 96 -17.21 -7.45 2.59
N PHE A 97 -16.17 -7.70 3.40
CA PHE A 97 -14.99 -8.49 3.03
C PHE A 97 -14.97 -9.82 3.80
N GLY A 98 -14.11 -10.74 3.38
CA GLY A 98 -14.04 -12.08 3.95
C GLY A 98 -14.78 -13.12 3.11
N ALA A 99 -15.08 -14.27 3.69
CA ALA A 99 -15.59 -15.46 2.98
C ALA A 99 -16.90 -15.23 2.20
N THR A 100 -17.77 -14.35 2.67
CA THR A 100 -19.05 -14.00 2.03
C THR A 100 -19.01 -12.66 1.29
N GLY A 101 -17.82 -12.05 1.21
CA GLY A 101 -17.61 -10.72 0.68
C GLY A 101 -17.24 -10.72 -0.80
N PHE A 102 -16.21 -9.94 -1.15
CA PHE A 102 -15.69 -9.85 -2.51
C PHE A 102 -14.65 -10.92 -2.78
N THR A 103 -14.68 -11.51 -3.98
CA THR A 103 -13.63 -12.38 -4.48
C THR A 103 -13.13 -11.93 -5.84
N PHE A 104 -11.86 -12.20 -6.12
CA PHE A 104 -11.21 -11.89 -7.39
C PHE A 104 -11.83 -12.67 -8.55
N ASN A 105 -12.03 -12.01 -9.69
CA ASN A 105 -12.53 -12.63 -10.92
C ASN A 105 -11.44 -12.57 -12.02
N THR A 106 -11.26 -13.65 -12.76
CA THR A 106 -10.29 -13.74 -13.88
C THR A 106 -10.59 -12.80 -15.04
N ALA A 107 -11.78 -12.23 -15.14
CA ALA A 107 -12.11 -11.21 -16.13
C ALA A 107 -11.42 -9.86 -15.85
N SER A 108 -10.71 -9.72 -14.73
CA SER A 108 -9.93 -8.53 -14.40
C SER A 108 -8.81 -8.32 -15.44
N ALA A 109 -8.74 -7.13 -16.03
CA ALA A 109 -7.74 -6.79 -17.04
C ALA A 109 -7.45 -5.29 -17.11
N GLY A 110 -6.22 -4.92 -17.45
CA GLY A 110 -5.80 -3.52 -17.55
C GLY A 110 -5.97 -2.81 -16.21
N THR A 111 -6.76 -1.75 -16.15
CA THR A 111 -7.12 -1.01 -14.93
C THR A 111 -8.45 -1.46 -14.34
N ASN A 112 -9.10 -2.47 -14.91
CA ASN A 112 -10.40 -2.96 -14.47
C ASN A 112 -10.24 -4.19 -13.59
N LEU A 113 -10.44 -4.02 -12.30
CA LEU A 113 -10.53 -5.08 -11.32
C LEU A 113 -11.97 -5.57 -11.26
N VAL A 114 -12.24 -6.76 -11.74
CA VAL A 114 -13.56 -7.39 -11.68
C VAL A 114 -13.65 -8.23 -10.41
N LEU A 115 -14.68 -7.98 -9.61
CA LEU A 115 -14.93 -8.67 -8.36
C LEU A 115 -16.27 -9.40 -8.41
N ASN A 116 -16.29 -10.65 -7.94
CA ASN A 116 -17.53 -11.36 -7.70
C ASN A 116 -18.14 -10.86 -6.39
N LEU A 117 -19.46 -10.67 -6.39
CA LEU A 117 -20.24 -10.36 -5.20
C LEU A 117 -20.55 -11.66 -4.47
N GLY A 118 -20.00 -11.84 -3.28
CA GLY A 118 -20.43 -12.91 -2.37
C GLY A 118 -21.82 -12.65 -1.80
N THR A 119 -22.34 -13.61 -1.06
CA THR A 119 -23.72 -13.60 -0.56
C THR A 119 -24.06 -12.35 0.25
N ALA A 120 -23.15 -11.87 1.08
CA ALA A 120 -23.37 -10.66 1.89
C ALA A 120 -23.49 -9.40 1.03
N ASN A 121 -22.64 -9.22 0.01
CA ASN A 121 -22.67 -8.06 -0.87
C ASN A 121 -23.83 -8.16 -1.88
N ALA A 122 -24.20 -9.36 -2.30
CA ALA A 122 -25.36 -9.58 -3.17
C ALA A 122 -26.68 -9.20 -2.48
N ALA A 123 -26.76 -9.34 -1.16
CA ALA A 123 -27.94 -9.00 -0.36
C ALA A 123 -28.10 -7.48 -0.10
N LEU A 124 -27.08 -6.67 -0.37
CA LEU A 124 -27.16 -5.22 -0.19
C LEU A 124 -28.20 -4.60 -1.15
N PRO A 125 -28.86 -3.49 -0.77
CA PRO A 125 -29.77 -2.77 -1.66
C PRO A 125 -29.07 -2.28 -2.93
N THR A 126 -29.78 -2.28 -4.06
CA THR A 126 -29.29 -1.68 -5.30
C THR A 126 -28.92 -0.21 -5.09
N GLY A 127 -27.82 0.23 -5.67
CA GLY A 127 -27.32 1.60 -5.49
C GLY A 127 -26.51 1.84 -4.21
N THR A 128 -26.36 0.84 -3.35
CA THR A 128 -25.42 0.95 -2.21
C THR A 128 -24.00 1.22 -2.71
N VAL A 129 -23.31 2.17 -2.09
CA VAL A 129 -21.91 2.48 -2.43
C VAL A 129 -21.02 1.34 -1.93
N LEU A 130 -20.52 0.54 -2.87
CA LEU A 130 -19.59 -0.57 -2.55
C LEU A 130 -18.16 -0.09 -2.38
N PHE A 131 -17.72 0.85 -3.22
CA PHE A 131 -16.39 1.46 -3.12
C PHE A 131 -16.48 2.96 -3.38
N ARG A 132 -15.61 3.72 -2.74
CA ARG A 132 -15.40 5.14 -3.02
C ARG A 132 -14.05 5.35 -3.71
N ALA A 133 -13.92 6.43 -4.45
CA ALA A 133 -12.63 6.88 -4.96
C ALA A 133 -11.66 7.12 -3.77
N GLY A 134 -10.47 6.50 -3.85
CA GLY A 134 -9.49 6.53 -2.77
C GLY A 134 -9.44 5.26 -1.92
N ASP A 135 -10.49 4.44 -1.91
CA ASP A 135 -10.44 3.14 -1.25
C ASP A 135 -9.29 2.29 -1.80
N ILE A 136 -8.62 1.55 -0.92
CA ILE A 136 -7.53 0.66 -1.28
C ILE A 136 -8.03 -0.77 -1.19
N VAL A 137 -7.77 -1.55 -2.22
CA VAL A 137 -8.19 -2.95 -2.34
C VAL A 137 -7.02 -3.83 -2.76
N GLN A 138 -7.01 -5.08 -2.30
CA GLN A 138 -5.96 -6.06 -2.58
C GLN A 138 -6.54 -7.47 -2.54
N ALA A 139 -6.07 -8.35 -3.40
CA ALA A 139 -6.36 -9.77 -3.25
C ALA A 139 -5.60 -10.32 -2.03
N ALA A 140 -6.25 -11.10 -1.20
CA ALA A 140 -5.65 -11.66 0.01
C ALA A 140 -4.41 -12.49 -0.33
N GLY A 141 -3.30 -12.20 0.34
CA GLY A 141 -2.01 -12.84 0.07
C GLY A 141 -1.27 -12.32 -1.16
N ASP A 142 -1.83 -11.38 -1.91
CA ASP A 142 -1.12 -10.70 -3.01
C ASP A 142 -0.19 -9.61 -2.47
N ARG A 143 0.72 -9.18 -3.35
CA ARG A 143 1.74 -8.16 -3.05
C ARG A 143 1.27 -6.73 -3.37
N TYR A 144 0.25 -6.59 -4.23
CA TYR A 144 -0.07 -5.33 -4.89
C TYR A 144 -1.43 -4.78 -4.49
N PRO A 145 -1.48 -3.75 -3.67
CA PRO A 145 -2.72 -3.01 -3.42
C PRO A 145 -3.00 -2.02 -4.55
N TYR A 146 -4.27 -1.80 -4.82
CA TYR A 146 -4.77 -0.89 -5.85
C TYR A 146 -5.67 0.15 -5.21
N ALA A 147 -5.56 1.41 -5.65
CA ALA A 147 -6.50 2.43 -5.24
C ALA A 147 -7.64 2.54 -6.26
N VAL A 148 -8.84 2.56 -5.76
CA VAL A 148 -10.06 2.80 -6.53
C VAL A 148 -10.08 4.24 -7.02
N THR A 149 -10.41 4.46 -8.30
CA THR A 149 -10.42 5.82 -8.89
C THR A 149 -11.80 6.38 -9.06
N ALA A 150 -12.85 5.56 -8.98
CA ALA A 150 -14.23 5.98 -9.16
C ALA A 150 -15.15 5.28 -8.16
N THR A 151 -16.23 5.94 -7.78
CA THR A 151 -17.26 5.33 -6.92
C THR A 151 -17.96 4.18 -7.65
N VAL A 152 -18.10 3.04 -6.98
CA VAL A 152 -18.76 1.84 -7.50
C VAL A 152 -20.01 1.57 -6.69
N LEU A 153 -21.11 1.44 -7.38
CA LEU A 153 -22.42 1.15 -6.79
C LEU A 153 -22.79 -0.32 -6.98
N LYS A 154 -23.56 -0.86 -6.04
CA LYS A 154 -24.19 -2.18 -6.17
C LYS A 154 -25.13 -2.17 -7.40
N PRO A 155 -24.90 -3.03 -8.39
CA PRO A 155 -25.79 -3.12 -9.55
C PRO A 155 -27.15 -3.72 -9.19
N ALA A 156 -28.16 -3.40 -9.98
CA ALA A 156 -29.50 -3.97 -9.81
C ALA A 156 -29.53 -5.47 -10.12
N THR A 157 -28.73 -5.90 -11.08
CA THR A 157 -28.62 -7.30 -11.54
C THR A 157 -27.16 -7.67 -11.72
N GLY A 158 -26.86 -8.97 -11.67
CA GLY A 158 -25.52 -9.51 -11.84
C GLY A 158 -24.81 -9.84 -10.53
N THR A 159 -23.78 -10.64 -10.67
CA THR A 159 -22.97 -11.19 -9.56
C THR A 159 -21.56 -10.61 -9.52
N THR A 160 -21.28 -9.62 -10.37
CA THR A 160 -19.96 -9.01 -10.48
C THR A 160 -20.05 -7.48 -10.47
N VAL A 161 -18.97 -6.85 -10.03
CA VAL A 161 -18.76 -5.40 -10.15
C VAL A 161 -17.37 -5.13 -10.71
N THR A 162 -17.26 -4.06 -11.50
CA THR A 162 -15.97 -3.59 -12.03
C THR A 162 -15.51 -2.38 -11.25
N VAL A 163 -14.31 -2.46 -10.73
CA VAL A 163 -13.64 -1.39 -9.99
C VAL A 163 -12.48 -0.87 -10.85
N VAL A 164 -12.49 0.42 -11.18
CA VAL A 164 -11.40 1.04 -11.92
C VAL A 164 -10.27 1.43 -10.95
N THR A 165 -9.06 0.99 -11.25
CA THR A 165 -7.88 1.16 -10.40
C THR A 165 -6.92 2.22 -10.95
N ASN A 166 -6.09 2.76 -10.07
CA ASN A 166 -5.12 3.82 -10.38
C ASN A 166 -3.96 3.39 -11.28
N ARG A 167 -3.78 2.08 -11.46
CA ARG A 167 -2.70 1.48 -12.27
C ARG A 167 -3.17 0.18 -12.88
N GLY A 168 -2.45 -0.31 -13.88
CA GLY A 168 -2.69 -1.63 -14.44
C GLY A 168 -2.53 -2.73 -13.40
N LEU A 169 -3.36 -3.77 -13.50
CA LEU A 169 -3.28 -4.91 -12.61
C LEU A 169 -1.98 -5.68 -12.85
N ILE A 170 -1.26 -5.92 -11.78
CA ILE A 170 0.02 -6.64 -11.74
C ILE A 170 -0.19 -8.03 -11.11
N THR A 171 -1.32 -8.20 -10.44
CA THR A 171 -1.61 -9.40 -9.65
C THR A 171 -1.72 -10.66 -10.48
N SER A 172 -1.24 -11.74 -9.91
CA SER A 172 -1.45 -13.12 -10.38
C SER A 172 -2.53 -13.86 -9.57
N ALA A 173 -3.38 -13.13 -8.85
CA ALA A 173 -4.38 -13.73 -7.98
C ALA A 173 -5.29 -14.71 -8.75
N THR A 174 -5.58 -15.84 -8.10
CA THR A 174 -6.45 -16.87 -8.66
C THR A 174 -7.93 -16.46 -8.47
N ALA A 175 -8.79 -16.87 -9.41
CA ALA A 175 -10.24 -16.70 -9.24
C ALA A 175 -10.73 -17.27 -7.90
N GLY A 176 -11.62 -16.54 -7.25
CA GLY A 176 -12.15 -16.92 -5.94
C GLY A 176 -11.27 -16.47 -4.75
N THR A 177 -10.05 -15.94 -4.99
CA THR A 177 -9.25 -15.33 -3.90
C THR A 177 -10.05 -14.20 -3.26
N GLN A 178 -10.13 -14.24 -1.92
CA GLN A 178 -10.82 -13.20 -1.16
C GLN A 178 -10.13 -11.86 -1.32
N MET A 179 -10.92 -10.80 -1.27
CA MET A 179 -10.40 -9.44 -1.27
C MET A 179 -10.29 -8.90 0.15
N VAL A 180 -9.30 -8.06 0.36
CA VAL A 180 -9.14 -7.22 1.55
C VAL A 180 -9.13 -5.76 1.14
N ALA A 181 -9.46 -4.88 2.08
CA ALA A 181 -9.48 -3.45 1.82
C ALA A 181 -8.95 -2.63 2.99
N GLY A 182 -8.57 -1.41 2.67
CA GLY A 182 -8.22 -0.40 3.64
C GLY A 182 -7.08 -0.81 4.55
N VAL A 183 -7.33 -0.78 5.85
CA VAL A 183 -6.34 -1.05 6.90
C VAL A 183 -5.74 -2.46 6.86
N ASN A 184 -6.41 -3.40 6.18
CA ASN A 184 -5.93 -4.77 6.03
C ASN A 184 -5.04 -4.99 4.80
N CYS A 185 -4.85 -3.96 3.97
CA CYS A 185 -3.93 -4.03 2.84
C CYS A 185 -2.48 -3.93 3.32
N SER A 186 -1.59 -4.61 2.59
CA SER A 186 -0.16 -4.62 2.84
C SER A 186 0.62 -4.21 1.60
N TRP A 187 1.82 -3.70 1.80
CA TRP A 187 2.74 -3.36 0.72
C TRP A 187 4.04 -4.10 0.90
N VAL A 188 4.56 -4.65 -0.18
CA VAL A 188 5.92 -5.18 -0.22
C VAL A 188 6.82 -4.05 -0.69
N VAL A 189 7.73 -3.61 0.16
CA VAL A 189 8.58 -2.44 -0.08
C VAL A 189 10.06 -2.79 0.01
N LYS A 190 10.88 -1.96 -0.62
CA LYS A 190 12.32 -1.85 -0.42
C LYS A 190 12.64 -0.51 0.20
N VAL A 191 13.64 -0.48 1.06
CA VAL A 191 14.09 0.74 1.70
C VAL A 191 15.04 1.46 0.75
N SER A 192 14.64 2.64 0.26
CA SER A 192 15.47 3.46 -0.62
C SER A 192 16.42 4.37 0.17
N LYS A 193 15.96 4.84 1.34
CA LYS A 193 16.77 5.68 2.23
C LYS A 193 16.56 5.28 3.69
N LEU A 194 17.65 5.14 4.40
CA LEU A 194 17.67 4.96 5.86
C LEU A 194 18.15 6.26 6.52
N PRO A 195 17.50 6.71 7.60
CA PRO A 195 18.02 7.83 8.40
C PRO A 195 19.27 7.41 9.15
N THR A 196 20.07 8.38 9.54
CA THR A 196 21.13 8.19 10.52
C THR A 196 20.55 8.26 11.93
N THR A 197 21.14 7.51 12.85
CA THR A 197 20.77 7.53 14.27
C THR A 197 21.71 8.45 15.04
N ARG A 198 21.16 9.19 15.98
CA ARG A 198 21.88 10.06 16.91
C ARG A 198 21.58 9.64 18.34
N LEU A 199 22.64 9.41 19.12
CA LEU A 199 22.52 9.13 20.54
C LEU A 199 22.52 10.45 21.32
N LEU A 200 21.55 10.63 22.19
CA LEU A 200 21.37 11.80 23.01
C LEU A 200 21.58 11.46 24.50
N PRO A 201 21.93 12.45 25.36
CA PRO A 201 21.97 12.27 26.81
C PRO A 201 20.62 11.73 27.34
N GLY A 202 20.67 10.98 28.43
CA GLY A 202 19.45 10.40 29.03
C GLY A 202 18.99 9.10 28.36
N ARG A 203 19.87 8.40 27.63
CA ARG A 203 19.57 7.14 26.92
C ARG A 203 18.47 7.31 25.88
N LEU A 204 18.54 8.39 25.13
CA LEU A 204 17.61 8.65 24.03
C LEU A 204 18.29 8.43 22.68
N VAL A 205 17.50 7.97 21.71
CA VAL A 205 17.90 7.82 20.32
C VAL A 205 16.96 8.63 19.45
N GLU A 206 17.53 9.36 18.53
CA GLU A 206 16.83 10.15 17.52
C GLU A 206 17.18 9.63 16.13
N PHE A 207 16.18 9.56 15.24
CA PHE A 207 16.41 9.40 13.81
C PHE A 207 16.45 10.79 13.16
N THR A 208 17.57 11.14 12.54
CA THR A 208 17.84 12.52 12.09
C THR A 208 17.20 12.86 10.75
N SER A 209 16.59 11.91 10.08
CA SER A 209 15.87 12.11 8.81
C SER A 209 14.79 11.05 8.65
N GLU A 210 14.03 11.15 7.57
CA GLU A 210 12.94 10.25 7.24
C GLU A 210 13.44 8.95 6.62
N PHE A 211 12.65 7.91 6.77
CA PHE A 211 12.76 6.67 6.00
C PHE A 211 12.05 6.85 4.67
N GLU A 212 12.70 6.48 3.58
CA GLU A 212 12.03 6.40 2.28
C GLU A 212 11.89 4.95 1.87
N LEU A 213 10.64 4.56 1.59
CA LEU A 213 10.29 3.22 1.18
C LEU A 213 9.64 3.30 -0.21
N VAL A 214 9.96 2.34 -1.06
CA VAL A 214 9.38 2.23 -2.39
C VAL A 214 8.81 0.83 -2.57
N GLU A 215 7.59 0.74 -3.07
CA GLU A 215 6.96 -0.53 -3.39
C GLU A 215 7.83 -1.34 -4.37
N SER A 216 8.07 -2.59 -4.04
CA SER A 216 8.79 -3.51 -4.91
C SER A 216 7.85 -4.08 -5.95
N VAL A 217 7.94 -3.58 -7.17
CA VAL A 217 7.21 -4.10 -8.32
C VAL A 217 8.16 -4.95 -9.16
N ILE A 218 7.85 -6.24 -9.27
CA ILE A 218 8.64 -7.23 -10.03
C ILE A 218 7.90 -7.58 -11.30
#